data_aa317cbc089c5c902614cfe82e6f6de9
#
_entry.id   aa317cbc089c5c902614cfe82e6f6de9
#
_cell.length_a   1.000
_cell.length_b   1.000
_cell.length_c   1.000
_cell.angle_alpha   90.00
_cell.angle_beta   90.00
_cell.angle_gamma   90.00
#
_symmetry.space_group_name_H-M   'P 1'
#
loop_
_entity.id
_entity.type
_entity.pdbx_description
1 polymer ?
#
loop_
_entity_poly.entity_id
_entity_poly.type
_entity_poly.pdbx_seq_one_letter_code
_entity_poly.pdbx_strand_id
1 'polypeptide(L)'
;FNCKKEGKSFEIWGSGKPLRQFIFSIDLAKLMIWTLRSYDEADPIILSVGEEDEVPISDVAYAVAKSLDANIGGTPLEVTFDTSKADGQFKKTANNQKLRKYLPDFKFTPFEEAMDITVKWFLENYETGGVRK
;
A
#
# COMPACT_ATOMS: atom_id res chain seq x y z
N PHE A 1 13.02 5.92 -3.50
CA PHE A 1 14.24 6.08 -2.69
C PHE A 1 15.42 6.55 -3.55
N ASN A 2 15.79 5.80 -4.60
CA ASN A 2 16.90 6.19 -5.46
C ASN A 2 16.68 7.56 -6.11
N CYS A 3 15.48 7.86 -6.60
CA CYS A 3 15.15 9.20 -7.11
C CYS A 3 15.42 10.29 -6.07
N LYS A 4 15.01 10.06 -4.81
CA LYS A 4 15.26 10.99 -3.70
C LYS A 4 16.75 11.22 -3.47
N LYS A 5 17.56 10.14 -3.45
CA LYS A 5 19.03 10.24 -3.29
C LYS A 5 19.72 10.96 -4.46
N GLU A 6 19.22 10.76 -5.67
CA GLU A 6 19.79 11.30 -6.90
C GLU A 6 19.26 12.69 -7.28
N GLY A 7 18.30 13.23 -6.51
CA GLY A 7 17.66 14.51 -6.81
C GLY A 7 16.81 14.48 -8.09
N LYS A 8 16.27 13.32 -8.46
CA LYS A 8 15.41 13.11 -9.61
C LYS A 8 13.94 13.06 -9.19
N SER A 9 13.02 13.38 -10.12
CA SER A 9 11.60 13.20 -9.91
C SER A 9 11.24 11.69 -9.80
N PHE A 10 10.20 11.40 -9.03
CA PHE A 10 9.57 10.08 -8.92
C PHE A 10 8.48 9.97 -9.97
N GLU A 11 8.83 9.39 -11.12
CA GLU A 11 7.92 9.26 -12.25
C GLU A 11 7.02 8.01 -12.10
N ILE A 12 5.72 8.22 -12.22
CA ILE A 12 4.69 7.19 -12.21
C ILE A 12 4.15 7.03 -13.64
N TRP A 13 4.11 5.82 -14.14
CA TRP A 13 3.52 5.53 -15.44
C TRP A 13 1.98 5.54 -15.37
N GLY A 14 1.36 6.26 -16.31
CA GLY A 14 -0.08 6.46 -16.38
C GLY A 14 -0.54 7.73 -15.68
N SER A 15 -1.84 7.88 -15.52
CA SER A 15 -2.47 9.08 -14.93
C SER A 15 -2.47 9.10 -13.41
N GLY A 16 -2.16 7.99 -12.74
CA GLY A 16 -2.29 7.83 -11.30
C GLY A 16 -3.73 7.70 -10.80
N LYS A 17 -4.74 7.78 -11.68
CA LYS A 17 -6.17 7.73 -11.31
C LYS A 17 -6.72 6.33 -10.95
N PRO A 18 -6.18 5.21 -11.48
CA PRO A 18 -6.69 3.89 -11.14
C PRO A 18 -6.74 3.64 -9.63
N LEU A 19 -7.85 3.06 -9.18
CA LEU A 19 -8.11 2.77 -7.78
C LEU A 19 -7.65 1.36 -7.40
N ARG A 20 -7.07 1.22 -6.23
CA ARG A 20 -6.63 -0.07 -5.66
C ARG A 20 -6.89 -0.12 -4.17
N GLN A 21 -7.08 -1.33 -3.68
CA GLN A 21 -7.14 -1.63 -2.26
C GLN A 21 -5.74 -2.06 -1.79
N PHE A 22 -5.23 -1.40 -0.76
CA PHE A 22 -3.96 -1.74 -0.14
C PHE A 22 -4.21 -2.22 1.28
N ILE A 23 -3.69 -3.38 1.62
CA ILE A 23 -3.73 -3.92 2.97
C ILE A 23 -2.33 -3.92 3.56
N PHE A 24 -2.21 -3.48 4.80
CA PHE A 24 -0.94 -3.56 5.52
C PHE A 24 -0.54 -5.02 5.75
N SER A 25 0.71 -5.35 5.48
CA SER A 25 1.20 -6.74 5.55
C SER A 25 1.02 -7.39 6.92
N ILE A 26 1.13 -6.62 8.01
CA ILE A 26 0.91 -7.12 9.36
C ILE A 26 -0.57 -7.45 9.60
N ASP A 27 -1.48 -6.63 9.09
CA ASP A 27 -2.92 -6.91 9.20
C ASP A 27 -3.31 -8.14 8.37
N LEU A 28 -2.75 -8.27 7.17
CA LEU A 28 -2.91 -9.48 6.36
C LEU A 28 -2.39 -10.71 7.10
N ALA A 29 -1.22 -10.64 7.73
CA ALA A 29 -0.66 -11.74 8.51
C ALA A 29 -1.57 -12.15 9.69
N LYS A 30 -2.12 -11.17 10.42
CA LYS A 30 -3.11 -11.43 11.49
C LYS A 30 -4.35 -12.17 10.95
N LEU A 31 -4.88 -11.71 9.81
CA LEU A 31 -6.03 -12.33 9.16
C LEU A 31 -5.72 -13.74 8.67
N MET A 32 -4.54 -13.97 8.10
CA MET A 32 -4.10 -15.32 7.67
C MET A 32 -3.99 -16.28 8.87
N ILE A 33 -3.44 -15.83 10.00
CA ILE A 33 -3.36 -16.63 11.23
C ILE A 33 -4.76 -16.92 11.76
N TRP A 34 -5.66 -15.93 11.76
CA TRP A 34 -7.06 -16.14 12.16
C TRP A 34 -7.73 -17.15 11.23
N THR A 35 -7.57 -17.04 9.91
CA THR A 35 -8.14 -17.99 8.94
C THR A 35 -7.69 -19.41 9.23
N LEU A 36 -6.40 -19.63 9.48
CA LEU A 36 -5.86 -20.95 9.81
C LEU A 36 -6.40 -21.56 11.10
N ARG A 37 -6.82 -20.71 12.06
CA ARG A 37 -7.24 -21.17 13.39
C ARG A 37 -8.76 -21.27 13.56
N SER A 38 -9.51 -20.48 12.82
CA SER A 38 -10.91 -20.21 13.16
C SER A 38 -11.86 -20.24 11.96
N TYR A 39 -11.35 -20.28 10.72
CA TYR A 39 -12.17 -20.35 9.54
C TYR A 39 -12.26 -21.80 9.06
N ASP A 40 -13.43 -22.42 9.14
CA ASP A 40 -13.69 -23.84 8.89
C ASP A 40 -14.60 -24.11 7.69
N GLU A 41 -15.01 -23.05 6.94
CA GLU A 41 -15.80 -23.22 5.74
C GLU A 41 -14.93 -23.63 4.54
N ALA A 42 -15.53 -24.41 3.61
CA ALA A 42 -14.89 -24.78 2.35
C ALA A 42 -14.84 -23.61 1.32
N ASP A 43 -15.77 -22.65 1.45
CA ASP A 43 -15.84 -21.50 0.54
C ASP A 43 -14.71 -20.52 0.78
N PRO A 44 -14.13 -19.94 -0.29
CA PRO A 44 -13.05 -18.96 -0.14
C PRO A 44 -13.50 -17.69 0.60
N ILE A 45 -12.57 -17.08 1.32
CA ILE A 45 -12.75 -15.81 1.99
C ILE A 45 -11.70 -14.79 1.49
N ILE A 46 -12.14 -13.56 1.23
CA ILE A 46 -11.26 -12.48 0.78
C ILE A 46 -10.76 -11.70 1.99
N LEU A 47 -9.44 -11.73 2.19
CA LEU A 47 -8.75 -11.00 3.25
C LEU A 47 -8.26 -9.66 2.70
N SER A 48 -9.14 -8.67 2.64
CA SER A 48 -8.86 -7.33 2.08
C SER A 48 -9.56 -6.24 2.89
N VAL A 49 -9.10 -5.02 2.73
CA VAL A 49 -9.85 -3.80 3.11
C VAL A 49 -11.13 -3.69 2.29
N GLY A 50 -12.05 -2.81 2.69
CA GLY A 50 -13.31 -2.57 2.00
C GLY A 50 -13.15 -1.78 0.69
N GLU A 51 -14.25 -1.63 -0.04
CA GLU A 51 -14.30 -0.77 -1.24
C GLU A 51 -14.13 0.70 -0.87
N GLU A 52 -14.62 1.09 0.29
CA GLU A 52 -14.50 2.43 0.86
C GLU A 52 -13.06 2.86 1.14
N ASP A 53 -12.14 1.89 1.24
CA ASP A 53 -10.72 2.09 1.49
C ASP A 53 -9.87 2.06 0.19
N GLU A 54 -10.51 2.10 -0.98
CA GLU A 54 -9.79 2.22 -2.25
C GLU A 54 -9.12 3.58 -2.36
N VAL A 55 -7.86 3.57 -2.78
CA VAL A 55 -7.08 4.80 -3.01
C VAL A 55 -6.53 4.84 -4.43
N PRO A 56 -6.43 6.02 -5.06
CA PRO A 56 -5.78 6.16 -6.35
C PRO A 56 -4.27 5.93 -6.25
N ILE A 57 -3.67 5.47 -7.33
CA ILE A 57 -2.20 5.24 -7.40
C ILE A 57 -1.43 6.53 -7.13
N SER A 58 -1.99 7.70 -7.51
CA SER A 58 -1.40 9.00 -7.17
C SER A 58 -1.22 9.19 -5.67
N ASP A 59 -2.21 8.81 -4.86
CA ASP A 59 -2.15 8.99 -3.41
C ASP A 59 -1.08 8.09 -2.79
N VAL A 60 -0.91 6.88 -3.34
CA VAL A 60 0.19 5.99 -2.95
C VAL A 60 1.55 6.65 -3.22
N ALA A 61 1.73 7.23 -4.43
CA ALA A 61 2.96 7.89 -4.79
C ALA A 61 3.26 9.09 -3.89
N TYR A 62 2.24 9.92 -3.61
CA TYR A 62 2.38 11.06 -2.70
C TYR A 62 2.64 10.64 -1.25
N ALA A 63 1.99 9.59 -0.76
CA ALA A 63 2.25 9.07 0.58
C ALA A 63 3.68 8.56 0.74
N VAL A 64 4.21 7.83 -0.26
CA VAL A 64 5.61 7.41 -0.29
C VAL A 64 6.56 8.61 -0.31
N ALA A 65 6.33 9.59 -1.19
CA ALA A 65 7.16 10.78 -1.28
C ALA A 65 7.18 11.56 0.04
N LYS A 66 6.00 11.81 0.62
CA LYS A 66 5.82 12.50 1.90
C LYS A 66 6.57 11.80 3.04
N SER A 67 6.45 10.46 3.14
CA SER A 67 7.13 9.72 4.19
C SER A 67 8.66 9.69 3.98
N LEU A 68 9.14 9.57 2.73
CA LEU A 68 10.57 9.68 2.42
C LEU A 68 11.11 11.08 2.78
N ASP A 69 10.39 12.14 2.43
CA ASP A 69 10.78 13.52 2.73
C ASP A 69 10.88 13.76 4.25
N ALA A 70 9.91 13.25 5.00
CA ALA A 70 9.89 13.37 6.46
C ALA A 70 11.06 12.62 7.15
N ASN A 71 11.47 11.47 6.60
CA ASN A 71 12.47 10.61 7.23
C ASN A 71 13.91 10.86 6.71
N ILE A 72 14.08 11.37 5.49
CA ILE A 72 15.41 11.64 4.90
C ILE A 72 15.75 13.14 4.93
N GLY A 73 14.73 14.00 4.85
CA GLY A 73 14.92 15.46 4.73
C GLY A 73 15.41 15.88 3.33
N GLY A 74 15.97 17.10 3.23
CA GLY A 74 16.48 17.67 1.99
C GLY A 74 15.38 18.21 1.08
N THR A 75 15.67 18.33 -0.23
CA THR A 75 14.71 18.82 -1.23
C THR A 75 13.51 17.87 -1.33
N PRO A 76 12.26 18.37 -1.33
CA PRO A 76 11.07 17.54 -1.50
C PRO A 76 11.14 16.68 -2.77
N LEU A 77 10.68 15.43 -2.66
CA LEU A 77 10.62 14.50 -3.78
C LEU A 77 9.45 14.86 -4.69
N GLU A 78 9.75 15.37 -5.88
CA GLU A 78 8.75 15.68 -6.88
C GLU A 78 8.14 14.40 -7.46
N VAL A 79 6.80 14.30 -7.47
CA VAL A 79 6.06 13.21 -8.10
C VAL A 79 5.52 13.67 -9.44
N THR A 80 5.82 12.93 -10.50
CA THR A 80 5.37 13.23 -11.87
C THR A 80 4.64 12.04 -12.47
N PHE A 81 3.81 12.28 -13.51
CA PHE A 81 3.00 11.26 -14.16
C PHE A 81 3.26 11.23 -15.66
N ASP A 82 3.74 10.10 -16.17
CA ASP A 82 3.88 9.90 -17.63
C ASP A 82 2.57 9.35 -18.22
N THR A 83 1.70 10.28 -18.63
CA THR A 83 0.40 9.94 -19.24
C THR A 83 0.50 9.38 -20.65
N SER A 84 1.69 9.28 -21.24
CA SER A 84 1.90 8.55 -22.50
C SER A 84 1.81 7.04 -22.30
N LYS A 85 1.97 6.57 -21.06
CA LYS A 85 1.80 5.17 -20.66
C LYS A 85 0.34 4.91 -20.35
N ALA A 86 -0.13 3.74 -20.75
CA ALA A 86 -1.51 3.34 -20.48
C ALA A 86 -1.75 3.14 -18.98
N ASP A 87 -2.87 3.66 -18.49
CA ASP A 87 -3.42 3.21 -17.22
C ASP A 87 -3.81 1.73 -17.32
N GLY A 88 -3.64 0.98 -16.28
CA GLY A 88 -4.22 -0.35 -16.17
C GLY A 88 -5.75 -0.26 -15.98
N GLN A 89 -6.38 -1.38 -15.59
CA GLN A 89 -7.80 -1.40 -15.23
C GLN A 89 -8.10 -0.31 -14.22
N PHE A 90 -9.10 0.54 -14.49
CA PHE A 90 -9.43 1.70 -13.66
C PHE A 90 -9.77 1.31 -12.21
N LYS A 91 -10.58 0.26 -12.04
CA LYS A 91 -11.01 -0.25 -10.72
C LYS A 91 -10.90 -1.78 -10.69
N LYS A 92 -10.41 -2.34 -9.59
CA LYS A 92 -10.29 -3.78 -9.37
C LYS A 92 -10.63 -4.10 -7.91
N THR A 93 -11.90 -3.91 -7.57
CA THR A 93 -12.39 -4.03 -6.19
C THR A 93 -12.56 -5.47 -5.76
N ALA A 94 -12.05 -5.81 -4.59
CA ALA A 94 -12.38 -7.02 -3.86
C ALA A 94 -13.46 -6.72 -2.82
N ASN A 95 -14.40 -7.64 -2.62
CA ASN A 95 -15.46 -7.51 -1.64
C ASN A 95 -15.11 -8.27 -0.36
N ASN A 96 -15.03 -7.58 0.77
CA ASN A 96 -14.70 -8.16 2.06
C ASN A 96 -15.91 -8.43 2.98
N GLN A 97 -17.14 -8.36 2.46
CA GLN A 97 -18.35 -8.51 3.28
C GLN A 97 -18.38 -9.84 4.05
N LYS A 98 -17.86 -10.93 3.46
CA LYS A 98 -17.77 -12.22 4.16
C LYS A 98 -16.82 -12.12 5.35
N LEU A 99 -15.65 -11.51 5.20
CA LEU A 99 -14.71 -11.25 6.29
C LEU A 99 -15.38 -10.44 7.41
N ARG A 100 -16.13 -9.39 7.05
CA ARG A 100 -16.82 -8.53 8.02
C ARG A 100 -17.93 -9.23 8.81
N LYS A 101 -18.53 -10.31 8.29
CA LYS A 101 -19.47 -11.16 9.05
C LYS A 101 -18.76 -11.91 10.18
N TYR A 102 -17.53 -12.36 9.96
CA TYR A 102 -16.73 -13.08 10.96
C TYR A 102 -16.01 -12.14 11.92
N LEU A 103 -15.50 -11.03 11.41
CA LEU A 103 -14.68 -10.07 12.13
C LEU A 103 -15.21 -8.64 11.94
N PRO A 104 -16.42 -8.32 12.47
CA PRO A 104 -17.02 -7.00 12.30
C PRO A 104 -16.15 -5.88 12.88
N ASP A 105 -15.47 -6.14 13.98
CA ASP A 105 -14.68 -5.14 14.74
C ASP A 105 -13.19 -5.13 14.36
N PHE A 106 -12.77 -5.93 13.38
CA PHE A 106 -11.37 -5.90 12.95
C PHE A 106 -11.01 -4.55 12.36
N LYS A 107 -10.05 -3.87 12.99
CA LYS A 107 -9.56 -2.57 12.55
C LYS A 107 -8.32 -2.74 11.68
N PHE A 108 -8.44 -2.34 10.42
CA PHE A 108 -7.29 -2.22 9.55
C PHE A 108 -6.45 -1.01 9.94
N THR A 109 -5.13 -1.13 9.80
CA THR A 109 -4.23 0.00 9.95
C THR A 109 -4.54 1.03 8.86
N PRO A 110 -4.73 2.31 9.21
CA PRO A 110 -4.98 3.36 8.23
C PRO A 110 -3.88 3.42 7.16
N PHE A 111 -4.26 3.72 5.91
CA PHE A 111 -3.33 3.70 4.77
C PHE A 111 -2.08 4.56 4.99
N GLU A 112 -2.23 5.80 5.44
CA GLU A 112 -1.13 6.73 5.70
C GLU A 112 -0.16 6.20 6.78
N GLU A 113 -0.70 5.63 7.86
CA GLU A 113 0.08 5.01 8.93
C GLU A 113 0.85 3.79 8.43
N ALA A 114 0.17 2.90 7.71
CA ALA A 114 0.77 1.71 7.11
C ALA A 114 1.91 2.07 6.15
N MET A 115 1.74 3.13 5.37
CA MET A 115 2.73 3.63 4.42
C MET A 115 3.97 4.17 5.16
N ASP A 116 3.76 4.98 6.21
CA ASP A 116 4.87 5.54 6.99
C ASP A 116 5.69 4.44 7.70
N ILE A 117 5.02 3.46 8.31
CA ILE A 117 5.68 2.29 8.91
C ILE A 117 6.48 1.52 7.86
N THR A 118 5.91 1.32 6.66
CA THR A 118 6.57 0.59 5.57
C THR A 118 7.81 1.31 5.07
N VAL A 119 7.73 2.63 4.89
CA VAL A 119 8.88 3.44 4.44
C VAL A 119 9.99 3.46 5.50
N LYS A 120 9.65 3.62 6.78
CA LYS A 120 10.63 3.56 7.87
C LYS A 120 11.35 2.22 7.91
N TRP A 121 10.58 1.13 7.89
CA TRP A 121 11.16 -0.22 7.83
C TRP A 121 12.07 -0.40 6.62
N PHE A 122 11.65 0.09 5.43
CA PHE A 122 12.47 0.04 4.22
C PHE A 122 13.80 0.77 4.42
N LEU A 123 13.77 1.99 4.95
CA LEU A 123 14.98 2.80 5.18
C LEU A 123 15.96 2.12 6.14
N GLU A 124 15.46 1.51 7.22
CA GLU A 124 16.28 0.80 8.20
C GLU A 124 16.92 -0.48 7.62
N ASN A 125 16.27 -1.13 6.66
CA ASN A 125 16.68 -2.44 6.15
C ASN A 125 17.33 -2.39 4.75
N TYR A 126 17.32 -1.24 4.07
CA TYR A 126 17.81 -1.14 2.69
C TYR A 126 19.31 -1.41 2.57
N GLU A 127 20.14 -0.85 3.46
CA GLU A 127 21.59 -1.00 3.41
C GLU A 127 22.05 -2.32 4.06
N THR A 128 21.26 -2.90 4.94
CA THR A 128 21.59 -4.15 5.66
C THR A 128 21.33 -5.41 4.85
N GLY A 129 20.76 -5.28 3.63
CA GLY A 129 20.42 -6.43 2.78
C GLY A 129 19.07 -7.09 3.15
N GLY A 130 18.31 -6.52 4.09
CA GLY A 130 16.97 -6.98 4.44
C GLY A 130 15.92 -6.69 3.36
N VAL A 131 16.27 -5.82 2.40
CA VAL A 131 15.43 -5.48 1.25
C VAL A 131 16.05 -6.02 -0.04
N ARG A 132 15.23 -6.63 -0.89
CA ARG A 132 15.67 -7.07 -2.22
C ARG A 132 15.97 -5.85 -3.10
N LYS A 133 17.20 -5.74 -3.56
CA LYS A 133 17.67 -4.66 -4.47
C LYS A 133 17.39 -5.01 -5.91
#